data_ee539fc391f0a2ddfd1efdd5792d149a
#
_entry.id   ee539fc391f0a2ddfd1efdd5792d149a
#
_cell.length_a   1.000
_cell.length_b   1.000
_cell.length_c   1.000
_cell.angle_alpha   90.00
_cell.angle_beta   90.00
_cell.angle_gamma   90.00
#
_symmetry.space_group_name_H-M   'P 1'
#
loop_
_entity.id
_entity.type
_entity.pdbx_description
1 polymer ?
#
loop_
_entity_poly.entity_id
_entity_poly.type
_entity_poly.pdbx_seq_one_letter_code
_entity_poly.pdbx_strand_id
1 'polypeptide(L)'
;STLAAEEREEVRRILARLSEGVRRNNDALRQNEALMEELAAAAAVARWAAEYSCVLPAFGGFLKLSCARHPLLLSQFRREGAGRKVVPLDLELPRGTTTLAITGSNTGGKTVILKTVGLLALAAQTGLPVPAGQDSLFPVFKNILADIGDEQSLNDNLSTFSGHLANMSSILHENGDNTPGRRKKLRPRDKWHGQWRRPI
;
A
#
# COMPACT_ATOMS: atom_id res chain seq x y z
N SER A 1 31.80 -11.76 -49.77
CA SER A 1 31.03 -12.90 -50.26
C SER A 1 29.58 -12.49 -50.48
N THR A 2 29.09 -12.69 -51.67
CA THR A 2 27.72 -12.35 -52.09
C THR A 2 26.65 -13.05 -51.29
N LEU A 3 26.84 -14.32 -50.94
CA LEU A 3 25.89 -15.12 -50.12
C LEU A 3 25.60 -14.52 -48.77
N ALA A 4 26.58 -14.00 -48.04
CA ALA A 4 26.33 -13.37 -46.73
C ALA A 4 25.61 -12.02 -46.82
N ALA A 5 25.68 -11.36 -47.97
CA ALA A 5 24.89 -10.15 -48.21
C ALA A 5 23.43 -10.48 -48.56
N GLU A 6 23.22 -11.52 -49.36
CA GLU A 6 21.90 -12.03 -49.71
C GLU A 6 21.14 -12.56 -48.47
N GLU A 7 21.83 -13.32 -47.61
CA GLU A 7 21.26 -13.78 -46.34
C GLU A 7 20.78 -12.62 -45.46
N ARG A 8 21.63 -11.58 -45.28
CA ARG A 8 21.26 -10.40 -44.49
C ARG A 8 20.04 -9.66 -45.06
N GLU A 9 19.97 -9.56 -46.35
CA GLU A 9 18.85 -8.88 -47.01
C GLU A 9 17.55 -9.68 -46.86
N GLU A 10 17.61 -11.01 -46.97
CA GLU A 10 16.43 -11.87 -46.74
C GLU A 10 15.97 -11.82 -45.27
N VAL A 11 16.91 -11.87 -44.29
CA VAL A 11 16.59 -11.69 -42.86
C VAL A 11 15.92 -10.33 -42.62
N ARG A 12 16.44 -9.27 -43.24
CA ARG A 12 15.85 -7.93 -43.13
C ARG A 12 14.44 -7.89 -43.68
N ARG A 13 14.20 -8.52 -44.82
CA ARG A 13 12.88 -8.62 -45.48
C ARG A 13 11.89 -9.37 -44.58
N ILE A 14 12.29 -10.49 -44.00
CA ILE A 14 11.45 -11.27 -43.10
C ILE A 14 11.11 -10.46 -41.83
N LEU A 15 12.08 -9.82 -41.20
CA LEU A 15 11.88 -8.99 -40.02
C LEU A 15 10.96 -7.79 -40.30
N ALA A 16 11.12 -7.14 -41.47
CA ALA A 16 10.25 -6.04 -41.88
C ALA A 16 8.78 -6.50 -42.04
N ARG A 17 8.55 -7.67 -42.64
CA ARG A 17 7.22 -8.24 -42.77
C ARG A 17 6.57 -8.60 -41.43
N LEU A 18 7.34 -9.19 -40.51
CA LEU A 18 6.88 -9.50 -39.16
C LEU A 18 6.55 -8.22 -38.38
N SER A 19 7.43 -7.22 -38.45
CA SER A 19 7.23 -5.92 -37.81
C SER A 19 5.99 -5.19 -38.33
N GLU A 20 5.70 -5.30 -39.64
CA GLU A 20 4.49 -4.73 -40.22
C GLU A 20 3.22 -5.43 -39.69
N GLY A 21 3.27 -6.75 -39.49
CA GLY A 21 2.18 -7.50 -38.86
C GLY A 21 1.88 -7.03 -37.44
N VAL A 22 2.92 -6.80 -36.64
CA VAL A 22 2.78 -6.23 -35.31
C VAL A 22 2.22 -4.80 -35.37
N ARG A 23 2.74 -3.98 -36.27
CA ARG A 23 2.31 -2.57 -36.42
C ARG A 23 0.83 -2.45 -36.76
N ARG A 24 0.32 -3.29 -37.63
CA ARG A 24 -1.10 -3.32 -38.02
C ARG A 24 -2.03 -3.68 -36.85
N ASN A 25 -1.54 -4.47 -35.89
CA ASN A 25 -2.31 -4.92 -34.75
C ASN A 25 -1.94 -4.18 -33.46
N ASN A 26 -1.13 -3.12 -33.55
CA ASN A 26 -0.59 -2.42 -32.38
C ASN A 26 -1.66 -1.93 -31.42
N ASP A 27 -2.76 -1.38 -31.92
CA ASP A 27 -3.83 -0.84 -31.07
C ASP A 27 -4.57 -1.95 -30.34
N ALA A 28 -4.84 -3.07 -31.01
CA ALA A 28 -5.45 -4.25 -30.39
C ALA A 28 -4.51 -4.87 -29.33
N LEU A 29 -3.21 -4.92 -29.62
CA LEU A 29 -2.21 -5.43 -28.67
C LEU A 29 -2.13 -4.56 -27.42
N ARG A 30 -2.11 -3.24 -27.58
CA ARG A 30 -2.11 -2.30 -26.43
C ARG A 30 -3.40 -2.38 -25.61
N GLN A 31 -4.55 -2.53 -26.25
CA GLN A 31 -5.81 -2.71 -25.53
C GLN A 31 -5.82 -4.02 -24.75
N ASN A 32 -5.33 -5.10 -25.33
CA ASN A 32 -5.22 -6.37 -24.64
C ASN A 32 -4.25 -6.31 -23.46
N GLU A 33 -3.11 -5.63 -23.62
CA GLU A 33 -2.14 -5.41 -22.54
C GLU A 33 -2.81 -4.70 -21.35
N ALA A 34 -3.51 -3.58 -21.60
CA ALA A 34 -4.21 -2.83 -20.54
C ALA A 34 -5.28 -3.68 -19.83
N LEU A 35 -6.07 -4.46 -20.58
CA LEU A 35 -7.07 -5.37 -20.01
C LEU A 35 -6.43 -6.47 -19.17
N MET A 36 -5.30 -7.01 -19.61
CA MET A 36 -4.57 -8.04 -18.87
C MET A 36 -3.98 -7.48 -17.57
N GLU A 37 -3.47 -6.24 -17.57
CA GLU A 37 -2.99 -5.57 -16.37
C GLU A 37 -4.11 -5.39 -15.34
N GLU A 38 -5.28 -4.89 -15.76
CA GLU A 38 -6.43 -4.74 -14.87
C GLU A 38 -6.90 -6.07 -14.29
N LEU A 39 -6.99 -7.10 -15.13
CA LEU A 39 -7.39 -8.44 -14.72
C LEU A 39 -6.37 -9.06 -13.75
N ALA A 40 -5.09 -8.92 -14.04
CA ALA A 40 -4.02 -9.43 -13.17
C ALA A 40 -4.02 -8.75 -11.81
N ALA A 41 -4.21 -7.42 -11.77
CA ALA A 41 -4.34 -6.66 -10.53
C ALA A 41 -5.56 -7.11 -9.71
N ALA A 42 -6.73 -7.22 -10.34
CA ALA A 42 -7.95 -7.69 -9.70
C ALA A 42 -7.81 -9.12 -9.15
N ALA A 43 -7.21 -10.02 -9.94
CA ALA A 43 -6.97 -11.40 -9.52
C ALA A 43 -5.98 -11.49 -8.34
N ALA A 44 -4.94 -10.64 -8.31
CA ALA A 44 -3.99 -10.59 -7.21
C ALA A 44 -4.67 -10.13 -5.91
N VAL A 45 -5.49 -9.07 -5.98
CA VAL A 45 -6.26 -8.57 -4.84
C VAL A 45 -7.28 -9.60 -4.35
N ALA A 46 -8.00 -10.25 -5.25
CA ALA A 46 -8.96 -11.28 -4.89
C ALA A 46 -8.30 -12.49 -4.21
N ARG A 47 -7.14 -12.93 -4.73
CA ARG A 47 -6.35 -14.00 -4.12
C ARG A 47 -5.87 -13.62 -2.71
N TRP A 48 -5.33 -12.41 -2.56
CA TRP A 48 -4.94 -11.87 -1.26
C TRP A 48 -6.11 -11.87 -0.27
N ALA A 49 -7.26 -11.35 -0.70
CA ALA A 49 -8.45 -11.27 0.13
C ALA A 49 -8.94 -12.65 0.60
N ALA A 50 -8.98 -13.62 -0.31
CA ALA A 50 -9.38 -15.00 0.00
C ALA A 50 -8.37 -15.70 0.92
N GLU A 51 -7.07 -15.54 0.61
CA GLU A 51 -6.00 -16.23 1.33
C GLU A 51 -5.88 -15.80 2.79
N TYR A 52 -6.08 -14.51 3.08
CA TYR A 52 -5.94 -13.96 4.43
C TYR A 52 -7.27 -13.59 5.09
N SER A 53 -8.39 -14.04 4.53
CA SER A 53 -9.73 -13.74 5.03
C SER A 53 -9.92 -12.24 5.27
N CYS A 54 -9.61 -11.45 4.25
CA CYS A 54 -9.74 -10.02 4.30
C CYS A 54 -11.20 -9.59 4.10
N VAL A 55 -11.52 -8.41 4.63
CA VAL A 55 -12.79 -7.75 4.44
C VAL A 55 -12.60 -6.44 3.66
N LEU A 56 -13.64 -6.00 2.97
CA LEU A 56 -13.63 -4.66 2.38
C LEU A 56 -13.72 -3.63 3.51
N PRO A 57 -12.86 -2.60 3.50
CA PRO A 57 -12.84 -1.61 4.55
C PRO A 57 -14.12 -0.78 4.57
N ALA A 58 -14.73 -0.64 5.75
CA ALA A 58 -15.79 0.31 5.98
C ALA A 58 -15.21 1.61 6.54
N PHE A 59 -15.73 2.76 6.08
CA PHE A 59 -15.27 4.06 6.53
C PHE A 59 -16.24 4.70 7.50
N GLY A 60 -15.71 5.33 8.55
CA GLY A 60 -16.48 5.98 9.61
C GLY A 60 -15.76 7.15 10.24
N GLY A 61 -16.36 7.75 11.27
CA GLY A 61 -15.79 8.93 11.93
C GLY A 61 -14.78 8.63 13.03
N PHE A 62 -14.37 7.37 13.23
CA PHE A 62 -13.42 6.94 14.25
C PHE A 62 -12.74 5.64 13.82
N LEU A 63 -11.64 5.29 14.47
CA LEU A 63 -10.92 4.05 14.18
C LEU A 63 -11.42 2.94 15.09
N LYS A 64 -11.88 1.84 14.50
CA LYS A 64 -12.17 0.59 15.20
C LYS A 64 -11.58 -0.56 14.40
N LEU A 65 -10.70 -1.32 15.01
CA LEU A 65 -10.13 -2.54 14.45
C LEU A 65 -10.64 -3.73 15.27
N SER A 66 -11.21 -4.70 14.61
CA SER A 66 -11.65 -5.95 15.20
C SER A 66 -10.87 -7.10 14.56
N CYS A 67 -10.28 -7.96 15.37
CA CYS A 67 -9.49 -9.11 14.92
C CYS A 67 -8.48 -8.76 13.82
N ALA A 68 -7.93 -7.55 13.84
CA ALA A 68 -7.02 -7.05 12.82
C ALA A 68 -5.66 -7.75 12.91
N ARG A 69 -5.08 -8.11 11.78
CA ARG A 69 -3.81 -8.86 11.72
C ARG A 69 -2.80 -8.14 10.87
N HIS A 70 -1.55 -8.20 11.27
CA HIS A 70 -0.45 -7.57 10.55
C HIS A 70 -0.22 -8.26 9.20
N PRO A 71 -0.41 -7.58 8.05
CA PRO A 71 -0.43 -8.22 6.74
C PRO A 71 0.90 -8.89 6.37
N LEU A 72 2.04 -8.24 6.66
CA LEU A 72 3.35 -8.81 6.34
C LEU A 72 3.68 -10.01 7.22
N LEU A 73 3.28 -10.01 8.51
CA LEU A 73 3.49 -11.17 9.39
C LEU A 73 2.62 -12.35 8.97
N LEU A 74 1.41 -12.12 8.49
CA LEU A 74 0.57 -13.18 7.91
C LEU A 74 1.30 -13.87 6.75
N SER A 75 1.82 -13.08 5.82
CA SER A 75 2.56 -13.61 4.66
C SER A 75 3.85 -14.32 5.08
N GLN A 76 4.60 -13.75 6.02
CA GLN A 76 5.85 -14.32 6.50
C GLN A 76 5.63 -15.68 7.17
N PHE A 77 4.73 -15.77 8.15
CA PHE A 77 4.49 -17.01 8.92
C PHE A 77 3.92 -18.12 8.04
N ARG A 78 3.15 -17.74 7.02
CA ARG A 78 2.67 -18.72 6.04
C ARG A 78 3.80 -19.33 5.21
N ARG A 79 4.76 -18.51 4.78
CA ARG A 79 5.94 -18.98 4.02
C ARG A 79 6.85 -19.86 4.86
N GLU A 80 7.03 -19.50 6.12
CA GLU A 80 7.89 -20.24 7.06
C GLU A 80 7.31 -21.60 7.46
N GLY A 81 6.01 -21.81 7.30
CA GLY A 81 5.35 -23.10 7.62
C GLY A 81 5.41 -23.50 9.09
N ALA A 82 5.88 -22.62 9.97
CA ALA A 82 6.27 -22.93 11.35
C ALA A 82 5.10 -23.01 12.36
N GLY A 83 3.86 -23.10 11.91
CA GLY A 83 2.68 -23.15 12.79
C GLY A 83 2.45 -21.87 13.62
N ARG A 84 3.27 -20.84 13.40
CA ARG A 84 3.12 -19.52 14.05
C ARG A 84 1.85 -18.85 13.60
N LYS A 85 1.14 -18.25 14.54
CA LYS A 85 -0.08 -17.48 14.26
C LYS A 85 0.15 -16.02 14.60
N VAL A 86 -0.35 -15.11 13.75
CA VAL A 86 -0.39 -13.68 14.07
C VAL A 86 -1.48 -13.47 15.10
N VAL A 87 -1.13 -12.83 16.21
CA VAL A 87 -2.09 -12.46 17.25
C VAL A 87 -3.00 -11.37 16.70
N PRO A 88 -4.33 -11.54 16.74
CA PRO A 88 -5.26 -10.50 16.33
C PRO A 88 -5.18 -9.28 17.24
N LEU A 89 -5.42 -8.11 16.68
CA LEU A 89 -5.49 -6.84 17.36
C LEU A 89 -6.93 -6.34 17.39
N ASP A 90 -7.43 -6.06 18.59
CA ASP A 90 -8.66 -5.30 18.80
C ASP A 90 -8.27 -3.92 19.36
N LEU A 91 -8.70 -2.87 18.68
CA LEU A 91 -8.37 -1.49 19.03
C LEU A 91 -9.53 -0.57 18.69
N GLU A 92 -9.91 0.29 19.60
CA GLU A 92 -10.89 1.31 19.35
C GLU A 92 -10.39 2.68 19.83
N LEU A 93 -10.42 3.67 18.91
CA LEU A 93 -10.23 5.07 19.23
C LEU A 93 -11.57 5.79 19.04
N PRO A 94 -12.29 6.06 20.14
CA PRO A 94 -13.58 6.74 20.08
C PRO A 94 -13.46 8.14 19.45
N ARG A 95 -14.58 8.67 19.01
CA ARG A 95 -14.63 10.06 18.47
C ARG A 95 -14.10 11.06 19.50
N GLY A 96 -13.27 11.99 19.03
CA GLY A 96 -12.64 12.99 19.88
C GLY A 96 -11.36 12.55 20.56
N THR A 97 -10.99 11.28 20.49
CA THR A 97 -9.68 10.81 20.94
C THR A 97 -8.61 11.23 19.94
N THR A 98 -7.67 12.05 20.39
CA THR A 98 -6.58 12.57 19.55
C THR A 98 -5.26 11.84 19.78
N THR A 99 -5.13 11.12 20.88
CA THR A 99 -3.87 10.50 21.28
C THR A 99 -4.11 9.12 21.90
N LEU A 100 -3.31 8.16 21.47
CA LEU A 100 -3.23 6.83 22.07
C LEU A 100 -1.81 6.57 22.56
N ALA A 101 -1.65 6.28 23.83
CA ALA A 101 -0.39 5.83 24.38
C ALA A 101 -0.37 4.30 24.52
N ILE A 102 0.61 3.64 23.88
CA ILE A 102 0.81 2.18 23.97
C ILE A 102 2.04 1.92 24.81
N THR A 103 1.84 1.34 26.00
CA THR A 103 2.91 1.03 26.96
C THR A 103 3.06 -0.47 27.15
N GLY A 104 4.21 -0.91 27.60
CA GLY A 104 4.49 -2.32 27.85
C GLY A 104 5.96 -2.68 27.62
N SER A 105 6.32 -3.96 27.78
CA SER A 105 7.67 -4.46 27.54
C SER A 105 8.06 -4.35 26.05
N ASN A 106 9.36 -4.32 25.74
CA ASN A 106 9.85 -4.21 24.34
C ASN A 106 9.48 -5.44 23.52
N THR A 107 9.37 -6.60 24.13
CA THR A 107 8.92 -7.86 23.52
C THR A 107 7.40 -7.95 23.35
N GLY A 108 6.64 -7.00 23.90
CA GLY A 108 5.16 -7.00 23.93
C GLY A 108 4.48 -6.60 22.61
N GLY A 109 5.22 -6.42 21.51
CA GLY A 109 4.62 -6.16 20.19
C GLY A 109 4.13 -4.72 19.96
N LYS A 110 4.54 -3.73 20.77
CA LYS A 110 4.15 -2.31 20.61
C LYS A 110 4.37 -1.79 19.20
N THR A 111 5.55 -2.01 18.64
CA THR A 111 5.91 -1.61 17.27
C THR A 111 5.07 -2.33 16.22
N VAL A 112 4.72 -3.60 16.48
CA VAL A 112 3.84 -4.38 15.59
C VAL A 112 2.43 -3.77 15.57
N ILE A 113 1.90 -3.34 16.71
CA ILE A 113 0.59 -2.67 16.79
C ILE A 113 0.61 -1.39 15.94
N LEU A 114 1.59 -0.51 16.13
CA LEU A 114 1.72 0.73 15.36
C LEU A 114 1.83 0.47 13.86
N LYS A 115 2.68 -0.48 13.46
CA LYS A 115 2.83 -0.90 12.05
C LYS A 115 1.52 -1.47 11.51
N THR A 116 0.79 -2.26 12.28
CA THR A 116 -0.48 -2.85 11.86
C THR A 116 -1.52 -1.77 11.59
N VAL A 117 -1.71 -0.85 12.53
CA VAL A 117 -2.67 0.27 12.38
C VAL A 117 -2.34 1.11 11.14
N GLY A 118 -1.09 1.51 10.98
CA GLY A 118 -0.65 2.32 9.83
C GLY A 118 -0.84 1.61 8.49
N LEU A 119 -0.41 0.34 8.38
CA LEU A 119 -0.54 -0.43 7.15
C LEU A 119 -2.00 -0.71 6.77
N LEU A 120 -2.85 -1.05 7.74
CA LEU A 120 -4.26 -1.29 7.47
C LEU A 120 -5.00 -0.01 7.09
N ALA A 121 -4.65 1.13 7.71
CA ALA A 121 -5.22 2.42 7.34
C ALA A 121 -4.83 2.83 5.91
N LEU A 122 -3.57 2.64 5.51
CA LEU A 122 -3.10 2.86 4.15
C LEU A 122 -3.81 1.94 3.16
N ALA A 123 -3.86 0.63 3.45
CA ALA A 123 -4.54 -0.35 2.61
C ALA A 123 -6.02 -0.01 2.44
N ALA A 124 -6.72 0.35 3.53
CA ALA A 124 -8.11 0.77 3.48
C ALA A 124 -8.31 1.99 2.57
N GLN A 125 -7.48 3.03 2.71
CA GLN A 125 -7.60 4.26 1.90
C GLN A 125 -7.26 4.06 0.42
N THR A 126 -6.47 3.04 0.09
CA THR A 126 -6.21 2.65 -1.31
C THR A 126 -7.29 1.73 -1.89
N GLY A 127 -8.30 1.37 -1.10
CA GLY A 127 -9.38 0.47 -1.53
C GLY A 127 -9.02 -1.01 -1.50
N LEU A 128 -7.90 -1.38 -0.89
CA LEU A 128 -7.51 -2.78 -0.75
C LEU A 128 -8.28 -3.45 0.40
N PRO A 129 -8.65 -4.74 0.25
CA PRO A 129 -9.17 -5.53 1.35
C PRO A 129 -8.16 -5.66 2.48
N VAL A 130 -8.64 -5.62 3.71
CA VAL A 130 -7.80 -5.64 4.93
C VAL A 130 -8.04 -6.91 5.75
N PRO A 131 -6.99 -7.54 6.31
CA PRO A 131 -7.13 -8.71 7.17
C PRO A 131 -7.62 -8.31 8.56
N ALA A 132 -8.91 -8.02 8.66
CA ALA A 132 -9.59 -7.59 9.89
C ALA A 132 -11.01 -8.17 9.94
N GLY A 133 -11.71 -8.02 11.06
CA GLY A 133 -13.11 -8.37 11.21
C GLY A 133 -14.04 -7.38 10.51
N GLN A 134 -15.24 -7.83 10.16
CA GLN A 134 -16.25 -7.05 9.44
C GLN A 134 -16.70 -5.77 10.17
N ASP A 135 -16.58 -5.75 11.50
CA ASP A 135 -16.93 -4.60 12.34
C ASP A 135 -15.87 -3.51 12.37
N SER A 136 -14.77 -3.68 11.61
CA SER A 136 -13.70 -2.70 11.56
C SER A 136 -14.12 -1.45 10.79
N LEU A 137 -13.81 -0.28 11.36
CA LEU A 137 -14.10 1.04 10.79
C LEU A 137 -12.81 1.84 10.68
N PHE A 138 -12.64 2.51 9.57
CA PHE A 138 -11.47 3.36 9.30
C PHE A 138 -11.91 4.82 9.11
N PRO A 139 -11.30 5.79 9.80
CA PRO A 139 -11.47 7.18 9.43
C PRO A 139 -10.65 7.49 8.16
N VAL A 140 -11.02 8.56 7.46
CA VAL A 140 -10.21 9.05 6.35
C VAL A 140 -9.13 9.97 6.92
N PHE A 141 -7.88 9.52 6.87
CA PHE A 141 -6.72 10.31 7.29
C PHE A 141 -6.24 11.20 6.13
N LYS A 142 -5.90 12.45 6.41
CA LYS A 142 -5.27 13.33 5.43
C LYS A 142 -3.82 12.91 5.17
N ASN A 143 -3.11 12.62 6.25
CA ASN A 143 -1.72 12.18 6.25
C ASN A 143 -1.59 10.99 7.20
N ILE A 144 -0.75 10.04 6.83
CA ILE A 144 -0.32 8.94 7.71
C ILE A 144 1.19 9.03 7.76
N LEU A 145 1.70 9.48 8.89
CA LEU A 145 3.12 9.70 9.13
C LEU A 145 3.56 8.77 10.25
N ALA A 146 4.74 8.19 10.13
CA ALA A 146 5.28 7.27 11.12
C ALA A 146 6.77 7.55 11.35
N ASP A 147 7.15 7.61 12.60
CA ASP A 147 8.55 7.55 13.01
C ASP A 147 8.76 6.28 13.82
N ILE A 148 9.28 5.26 13.17
CA ILE A 148 9.46 3.91 13.72
C ILE A 148 10.92 3.54 13.53
N GLY A 149 11.76 3.86 14.51
CA GLY A 149 13.18 3.46 14.55
C GLY A 149 13.37 2.11 15.24
N ASP A 150 14.39 1.34 14.83
CA ASP A 150 14.82 0.15 15.55
C ASP A 150 15.76 0.59 16.68
N GLU A 151 15.41 0.24 17.92
CA GLU A 151 16.23 0.48 19.13
C GLU A 151 17.61 -0.22 19.07
N GLN A 152 17.82 -1.12 18.09
CA GLN A 152 19.08 -1.86 17.93
C GLN A 152 20.22 -1.05 17.31
N SER A 153 19.94 0.11 16.70
CA SER A 153 20.95 1.02 16.13
C SER A 153 21.49 2.04 17.12
N LEU A 154 21.33 1.81 18.43
CA LEU A 154 21.83 2.70 19.49
C LEU A 154 23.36 2.85 19.55
N ASN A 155 24.11 2.04 18.80
CA ASN A 155 25.58 2.17 18.73
C ASN A 155 26.07 3.18 17.68
N ASP A 156 25.19 3.66 16.75
CA ASP A 156 25.49 4.74 15.79
C ASP A 156 24.83 6.08 16.20
N ASN A 157 24.90 6.39 17.42
CA ASN A 157 23.99 7.14 18.28
C ASN A 157 23.72 8.62 18.00
N LEU A 158 24.48 9.32 17.15
CA LEU A 158 24.24 10.76 16.95
C LEU A 158 23.49 11.07 15.65
N SER A 159 23.72 10.30 14.59
CA SER A 159 23.06 10.47 13.31
C SER A 159 21.60 9.99 13.32
N THR A 160 21.33 8.90 14.06
CA THR A 160 19.99 8.32 14.18
C THR A 160 19.08 9.20 15.04
N PHE A 161 19.58 9.73 16.15
CA PHE A 161 18.81 10.64 17.01
C PHE A 161 18.47 11.95 16.32
N SER A 162 19.42 12.54 15.59
CA SER A 162 19.16 13.76 14.80
C SER A 162 18.18 13.50 13.65
N GLY A 163 18.22 12.31 13.06
CA GLY A 163 17.24 11.87 12.06
C GLY A 163 15.82 11.77 12.62
N HIS A 164 15.65 11.17 13.80
CA HIS A 164 14.35 11.11 14.50
C HIS A 164 13.85 12.49 14.88
N LEU A 165 14.70 13.38 15.37
CA LEU A 165 14.31 14.76 15.69
C LEU A 165 13.87 15.52 14.44
N ALA A 166 14.56 15.35 13.30
CA ALA A 166 14.18 15.96 12.04
C ALA A 166 12.82 15.44 11.54
N ASN A 167 12.59 14.11 11.62
CA ASN A 167 11.31 13.50 11.27
C ASN A 167 10.18 13.98 12.18
N MET A 168 10.38 14.01 13.50
CA MET A 168 9.40 14.53 14.43
C MET A 168 9.08 16.02 14.16
N SER A 169 10.10 16.82 13.86
CA SER A 169 9.91 18.23 13.50
C SER A 169 9.07 18.36 12.22
N SER A 170 9.35 17.56 11.20
CA SER A 170 8.57 17.53 9.96
C SER A 170 7.11 17.14 10.20
N ILE A 171 6.88 16.08 11.00
CA ILE A 171 5.55 15.62 11.39
C ILE A 171 4.78 16.73 12.13
N LEU A 172 5.43 17.43 13.05
CA LEU A 172 4.82 18.53 13.79
C LEU A 172 4.50 19.72 12.87
N HIS A 173 5.37 20.07 11.93
CA HIS A 173 5.13 21.12 10.95
C HIS A 173 3.97 20.78 10.00
N GLU A 174 3.89 19.56 9.51
CA GLU A 174 2.78 19.13 8.66
C GLU A 174 1.43 19.11 9.40
N ASN A 175 1.43 18.78 10.70
CA ASN A 175 0.24 18.82 11.54
C ASN A 175 -0.08 20.25 12.06
N GLY A 176 0.91 21.13 12.20
CA GLY A 176 0.74 22.50 12.70
C GLY A 176 -0.01 23.40 11.72
N ASP A 177 -0.04 23.10 10.44
CA ASP A 177 -0.81 23.83 9.42
C ASP A 177 -2.34 23.58 9.48
N ASN A 178 -2.80 22.81 10.47
CA ASN A 178 -4.22 22.56 10.73
C ASN A 178 -4.92 23.66 11.57
N THR A 179 -4.36 24.87 11.62
CA THR A 179 -5.06 26.00 12.21
C THR A 179 -6.34 26.27 11.40
N PRO A 180 -7.54 26.32 12.05
CA PRO A 180 -8.78 26.61 11.34
C PRO A 180 -8.72 27.98 10.71
N GLY A 181 -8.57 28.06 9.40
CA GLY A 181 -8.52 29.31 8.65
C GLY A 181 -7.60 29.34 7.42
N ARG A 182 -6.58 28.51 7.32
CA ARG A 182 -5.73 28.42 6.13
C ARG A 182 -6.11 27.21 5.25
N ARG A 183 -7.14 27.39 4.42
CA ARG A 183 -7.38 26.49 3.29
C ARG A 183 -6.28 26.72 2.25
N LYS A 184 -5.24 25.87 2.21
CA LYS A 184 -4.41 25.75 1.01
C LYS A 184 -5.32 25.27 -0.12
N LYS A 185 -5.52 26.12 -1.14
CA LYS A 185 -6.17 25.71 -2.39
C LYS A 185 -5.36 24.56 -2.98
N LEU A 186 -5.93 23.37 -2.99
CA LEU A 186 -5.43 22.24 -3.76
C LEU A 186 -5.29 22.68 -5.23
N ARG A 187 -4.07 22.62 -5.76
CA ARG A 187 -3.85 22.91 -7.18
C ARG A 187 -4.50 21.79 -8.01
N PRO A 188 -5.04 22.11 -9.21
CA PRO A 188 -5.81 21.13 -10.03
C PRO A 188 -5.00 19.94 -10.58
N ARG A 189 -3.74 19.74 -10.19
CA ARG A 189 -2.89 18.62 -10.64
C ARG A 189 -3.08 17.31 -9.87
N ASP A 190 -3.81 17.35 -8.75
CA ASP A 190 -3.98 16.19 -7.87
C ASP A 190 -5.29 15.42 -8.14
N LYS A 191 -5.84 15.59 -9.33
CA LYS A 191 -6.96 14.75 -9.77
C LYS A 191 -6.45 13.39 -10.21
N TRP A 192 -6.47 12.44 -9.31
CA TRP A 192 -6.48 11.03 -9.66
C TRP A 192 -7.73 10.76 -10.49
N HIS A 193 -7.56 10.52 -11.79
CA HIS A 193 -8.60 10.04 -12.68
C HIS A 193 -8.71 8.50 -12.58
N GLY A 194 -9.11 8.00 -11.41
CA GLY A 194 -9.58 6.63 -11.24
C GLY A 194 -11.10 6.64 -11.27
N GLN A 195 -11.70 6.44 -12.44
CA GLN A 195 -13.14 6.20 -12.55
C GLN A 195 -13.45 4.77 -12.09
N TRP A 196 -13.71 4.61 -10.79
CA TRP A 196 -14.43 3.43 -10.32
C TRP A 196 -15.91 3.62 -10.60
N ARG A 197 -16.41 3.09 -11.73
CA ARG A 197 -17.84 2.92 -11.93
C ARG A 197 -18.31 1.82 -10.99
N ARG A 198 -19.28 2.14 -10.14
CA ARG A 198 -20.02 1.15 -9.34
C ARG A 198 -20.66 0.14 -10.30
N PRO A 199 -20.53 -1.17 -10.10
CA PRO A 199 -21.41 -2.12 -10.75
C PRO A 199 -22.83 -1.93 -10.20
N ILE A 200 -23.78 -1.99 -11.10
CA ILE A 200 -25.22 -1.99 -10.86
C ILE A 200 -25.61 -3.22 -10.05
#